data_526fa1724fa9bb59431b0101893106d3
#
_entry.id   526fa1724fa9bb59431b0101893106d3
#
_cell.length_a   1.000
_cell.length_b   1.000
_cell.length_c   1.000
_cell.angle_alpha   90.00
_cell.angle_beta   90.00
_cell.angle_gamma   90.00
#
_symmetry.space_group_name_H-M   'P 1'
#
loop_
_entity.id
_entity.type
_entity.pdbx_description
1 polymer ?
#
loop_
_entity_poly.entity_id
_entity_poly.type
_entity_poly.pdbx_seq_one_letter_code
_entity_poly.pdbx_strand_id
1 'polypeptide(L)'
;MTTDIIQHHESFDFGSFYEAVRSRYVGIDYRDFECFMAGEGERHSFIGHAGGSERIREALTDAVASDRSGIVGNASAVMMTIVRSPEAEHPLRMAEMRYVTEFLSGLPEGCEFTWGLADDPTLGNEVRVMLLVKAPGGQS
;
A
#
# COMPACT_ATOMS: atom_id res chain seq x y z
N MET A 1 -20.10 -8.31 -9.73
CA MET A 1 -18.94 -8.32 -10.54
C MET A 1 -17.66 -8.35 -9.74
N THR A 2 -16.76 -9.17 -10.14
CA THR A 2 -15.55 -9.41 -9.38
C THR A 2 -14.36 -8.82 -10.11
N THR A 3 -13.50 -8.16 -9.37
CA THR A 3 -12.24 -7.69 -9.92
C THR A 3 -11.12 -8.46 -9.24
N ASP A 4 -10.34 -9.13 -10.04
CA ASP A 4 -9.23 -9.89 -9.50
C ASP A 4 -8.06 -8.99 -9.18
N ILE A 5 -7.43 -9.28 -8.06
CA ILE A 5 -6.21 -8.59 -7.66
C ILE A 5 -5.09 -9.61 -7.72
N ILE A 6 -4.06 -9.29 -8.49
CA ILE A 6 -2.91 -10.16 -8.63
C ILE A 6 -2.03 -9.94 -7.41
N GLN A 7 -1.90 -10.97 -6.58
CA GLN A 7 -1.14 -10.87 -5.35
C GLN A 7 0.28 -11.32 -5.60
N HIS A 8 1.22 -10.49 -5.19
CA HIS A 8 2.64 -10.77 -5.35
C HIS A 8 3.27 -11.24 -4.05
N HIS A 9 2.47 -11.30 -2.99
CA HIS A 9 2.95 -11.74 -1.69
C HIS A 9 1.85 -12.56 -1.03
N GLU A 10 2.20 -13.77 -0.58
CA GLU A 10 1.18 -14.69 -0.08
C GLU A 10 0.49 -14.20 1.17
N SER A 11 1.16 -13.40 1.97
CA SER A 11 0.56 -12.95 3.22
C SER A 11 -0.38 -11.76 3.05
N PHE A 12 -0.55 -11.25 1.82
CA PHE A 12 -1.52 -10.19 1.60
C PHE A 12 -2.92 -10.76 1.76
N ASP A 13 -3.71 -10.10 2.62
CA ASP A 13 -5.08 -10.52 2.88
C ASP A 13 -6.01 -9.43 2.41
N PHE A 14 -6.52 -9.59 1.20
CA PHE A 14 -7.40 -8.60 0.62
C PHE A 14 -8.66 -8.39 1.47
N GLY A 15 -9.17 -9.46 2.06
CA GLY A 15 -10.36 -9.34 2.90
C GLY A 15 -10.12 -8.42 4.08
N SER A 16 -9.00 -8.60 4.77
CA SER A 16 -8.65 -7.73 5.89
C SER A 16 -8.44 -6.30 5.43
N PHE A 17 -7.78 -6.12 4.29
CA PHE A 17 -7.58 -4.78 3.75
C PHE A 17 -8.92 -4.11 3.46
N TYR A 18 -9.82 -4.83 2.82
CA TYR A 18 -11.14 -4.31 2.47
C TYR A 18 -11.92 -3.91 3.73
N GLU A 19 -11.88 -4.76 4.75
CA GLU A 19 -12.60 -4.46 5.99
C GLU A 19 -12.02 -3.22 6.67
N ALA A 20 -10.72 -3.07 6.65
CA ALA A 20 -10.09 -1.91 7.26
C ALA A 20 -10.47 -0.63 6.53
N VAL A 21 -10.46 -0.67 5.19
CA VAL A 21 -10.88 0.50 4.41
C VAL A 21 -12.32 0.86 4.72
N ARG A 22 -13.18 -0.16 4.79
CA ARG A 22 -14.59 0.07 5.06
C ARG A 22 -14.82 0.68 6.42
N SER A 23 -14.03 0.29 7.41
CA SER A 23 -14.35 0.64 8.78
C SER A 23 -13.68 1.91 9.27
N ARG A 24 -12.39 2.11 9.00
CA ARG A 24 -11.78 3.21 9.72
C ARG A 24 -10.36 3.56 9.28
N TYR A 25 -10.11 3.80 8.02
CA TYR A 25 -8.80 4.29 7.62
C TYR A 25 -8.73 5.80 7.73
N VAL A 26 -7.57 6.27 8.13
CA VAL A 26 -7.24 7.69 8.05
C VAL A 26 -6.63 7.92 6.68
N GLY A 27 -7.21 8.86 5.93
CA GLY A 27 -6.66 9.23 4.63
C GLY A 27 -7.21 8.47 3.44
N ILE A 28 -7.85 7.33 3.69
CA ILE A 28 -8.49 6.55 2.62
C ILE A 28 -9.91 6.27 3.05
N ASP A 29 -10.88 6.66 2.22
CA ASP A 29 -12.25 6.30 2.52
C ASP A 29 -12.73 5.25 1.52
N TYR A 30 -13.93 4.74 1.78
CA TYR A 30 -14.46 3.66 0.98
C TYR A 30 -14.66 4.09 -0.48
N ARG A 31 -14.98 5.35 -0.69
CA ARG A 31 -15.18 5.85 -2.04
C ARG A 31 -13.87 5.84 -2.82
N ASP A 32 -12.75 6.18 -2.16
CA ASP A 32 -11.46 6.10 -2.82
C ASP A 32 -11.17 4.69 -3.27
N PHE A 33 -11.49 3.72 -2.42
CA PHE A 33 -11.27 2.33 -2.76
C PHE A 33 -12.15 1.91 -3.93
N GLU A 34 -13.41 2.34 -3.94
CA GLU A 34 -14.31 2.01 -5.04
C GLU A 34 -13.80 2.58 -6.35
N CYS A 35 -13.32 3.82 -6.32
CA CYS A 35 -12.78 4.43 -7.52
C CYS A 35 -11.55 3.70 -8.01
N PHE A 36 -10.72 3.25 -7.08
CA PHE A 36 -9.53 2.49 -7.45
C PHE A 36 -9.91 1.19 -8.16
N MET A 37 -10.95 0.53 -7.67
CA MET A 37 -11.35 -0.75 -8.22
C MET A 37 -12.16 -0.63 -9.51
N ALA A 38 -12.63 0.57 -9.84
CA ALA A 38 -13.42 0.78 -11.05
C ALA A 38 -12.52 0.98 -12.24
N GLY A 39 -13.11 0.81 -13.44
CA GLY A 39 -12.39 1.08 -14.67
C GLY A 39 -11.52 -0.07 -15.11
N GLU A 40 -10.73 0.21 -16.12
CA GLU A 40 -9.90 -0.81 -16.75
C GLU A 40 -8.50 -0.82 -16.16
N GLY A 41 -7.77 -1.88 -16.45
CA GLY A 41 -6.42 -2.04 -15.97
C GLY A 41 -6.33 -3.21 -15.01
N GLU A 42 -5.13 -3.65 -14.79
CA GLU A 42 -4.87 -4.73 -13.84
C GLU A 42 -4.61 -4.14 -12.47
N ARG A 43 -5.04 -4.86 -11.44
CA ARG A 43 -4.77 -4.50 -10.07
C ARG A 43 -3.80 -5.51 -9.48
N HIS A 44 -2.79 -4.99 -8.82
CA HIS A 44 -1.73 -5.80 -8.22
C HIS A 44 -1.58 -5.41 -6.77
N SER A 45 -1.18 -6.35 -5.94
CA SER A 45 -0.94 -6.06 -4.54
C SER A 45 0.47 -6.50 -4.16
N PHE A 46 1.09 -5.67 -3.33
CA PHE A 46 2.42 -5.93 -2.80
C PHE A 46 2.39 -5.64 -1.31
N ILE A 47 3.18 -6.37 -0.55
CA ILE A 47 3.22 -6.19 0.90
C ILE A 47 4.66 -6.28 1.36
N GLY A 48 5.00 -5.46 2.34
CA GLY A 48 6.31 -5.53 2.97
C GLY A 48 6.19 -5.07 4.41
N HIS A 49 7.15 -5.47 5.23
CA HIS A 49 7.15 -5.00 6.61
C HIS A 49 8.57 -4.94 7.12
N ALA A 50 8.77 -4.12 8.16
CA ALA A 50 10.07 -3.89 8.71
C ALA A 50 9.94 -3.23 10.08
N GLY A 51 11.02 -3.33 10.85
CA GLY A 51 11.14 -2.64 12.11
C GLY A 51 12.38 -1.77 12.09
N GLY A 52 12.63 -1.07 13.20
CA GLY A 52 13.83 -0.27 13.33
C GLY A 52 13.62 1.17 12.94
N SER A 53 14.71 1.92 12.86
CA SER A 53 14.63 3.36 12.69
C SER A 53 14.21 3.80 11.29
N GLU A 54 14.38 2.94 10.30
CA GLU A 54 13.98 3.24 8.92
C GLU A 54 12.90 2.30 8.43
N ARG A 55 12.00 1.95 9.31
CA ARG A 55 11.01 0.91 9.05
C ARG A 55 10.11 1.21 7.87
N ILE A 56 9.70 2.48 7.66
CA ILE A 56 8.86 2.82 6.52
C ILE A 56 9.61 2.59 5.22
N ARG A 57 10.84 3.08 5.16
CA ARG A 57 11.66 2.91 3.95
C ARG A 57 11.91 1.45 3.66
N GLU A 58 12.24 0.69 4.71
CA GLU A 58 12.56 -0.71 4.51
C GLU A 58 11.33 -1.53 4.17
N ALA A 59 10.17 -1.18 4.75
CA ALA A 59 8.94 -1.88 4.41
C ALA A 59 8.53 -1.62 2.97
N LEU A 60 8.71 -0.37 2.50
CA LEU A 60 8.45 -0.06 1.10
C LEU A 60 9.39 -0.83 0.17
N THR A 61 10.66 -0.88 0.53
CA THR A 61 11.64 -1.64 -0.25
C THR A 61 11.25 -3.12 -0.31
N ASP A 62 10.82 -3.66 0.83
CA ASP A 62 10.41 -5.05 0.90
C ASP A 62 9.17 -5.30 0.03
N ALA A 63 8.22 -4.36 0.07
CA ALA A 63 6.99 -4.52 -0.72
C ALA A 63 7.31 -4.56 -2.22
N VAL A 64 8.13 -3.63 -2.71
CA VAL A 64 8.40 -3.57 -4.14
C VAL A 64 9.41 -4.61 -4.59
N ALA A 65 10.05 -5.32 -3.65
CA ALA A 65 11.02 -6.34 -4.03
C ALA A 65 10.39 -7.47 -4.83
N SER A 66 9.09 -7.69 -4.67
CA SER A 66 8.39 -8.73 -5.42
C SER A 66 7.87 -8.23 -6.77
N ASP A 67 8.10 -6.97 -7.10
CA ASP A 67 7.65 -6.38 -8.37
C ASP A 67 8.71 -6.61 -9.43
N ARG A 68 8.71 -7.81 -9.99
CA ARG A 68 9.76 -8.20 -10.94
C ARG A 68 9.56 -7.65 -12.33
N SER A 69 8.35 -7.20 -12.62
CA SER A 69 8.02 -6.71 -13.96
C SER A 69 7.98 -5.20 -14.05
N GLY A 70 8.27 -4.49 -12.95
CA GLY A 70 8.25 -3.04 -12.96
C GLY A 70 6.84 -2.47 -13.01
N ILE A 71 5.88 -3.16 -12.41
CA ILE A 71 4.48 -2.75 -12.47
C ILE A 71 4.29 -1.40 -11.80
N VAL A 72 4.96 -1.19 -10.67
CA VAL A 72 4.83 0.07 -9.94
C VAL A 72 5.32 1.23 -10.80
N GLY A 73 6.35 1.00 -11.61
CA GLY A 73 6.87 2.03 -12.50
C GLY A 73 5.94 2.39 -13.64
N ASN A 74 4.89 1.61 -13.86
CA ASN A 74 3.89 1.88 -14.89
C ASN A 74 2.51 2.15 -14.30
N ALA A 75 2.44 2.44 -13.01
CA ALA A 75 1.17 2.56 -12.31
C ALA A 75 0.39 3.78 -12.77
N SER A 76 -0.92 3.62 -12.91
CA SER A 76 -1.82 4.73 -13.12
C SER A 76 -2.46 5.18 -11.80
N ALA A 77 -2.46 4.31 -10.80
CA ALA A 77 -2.97 4.65 -9.47
C ALA A 77 -2.32 3.73 -8.45
N VAL A 78 -2.02 4.28 -7.29
CA VAL A 78 -1.46 3.53 -6.17
C VAL A 78 -2.23 3.89 -4.91
N MET A 79 -2.62 2.88 -4.17
CA MET A 79 -3.25 3.07 -2.88
C MET A 79 -2.37 2.38 -1.85
N MET A 80 -1.84 3.15 -0.92
CA MET A 80 -0.89 2.66 0.07
C MET A 80 -1.52 2.68 1.45
N THR A 81 -1.38 1.58 2.18
CA THR A 81 -1.81 1.53 3.57
C THR A 81 -0.61 1.21 4.42
N ILE A 82 -0.40 2.03 5.43
CA ILE A 82 0.63 1.78 6.43
C ILE A 82 -0.06 1.24 7.67
N VAL A 83 0.24 0.01 8.02
CA VAL A 83 -0.35 -0.64 9.19
C VAL A 83 0.66 -0.55 10.32
N ARG A 84 0.21 -0.11 11.47
CA ARG A 84 1.06 0.07 12.63
C ARG A 84 0.29 -0.30 13.88
N SER A 85 1.00 -0.51 14.98
CA SER A 85 0.32 -0.75 16.25
C SER A 85 0.05 0.58 16.94
N PRO A 86 -1.19 0.83 17.37
CA PRO A 86 -1.47 2.04 18.15
C PRO A 86 -0.84 2.01 19.52
N GLU A 87 -0.36 0.85 19.95
CA GLU A 87 0.24 0.68 21.28
C GLU A 87 1.75 0.50 21.19
N ALA A 88 2.35 0.85 20.08
CA ALA A 88 3.78 0.66 19.89
C ALA A 88 4.58 1.49 20.91
N GLU A 89 5.67 0.92 21.36
CA GLU A 89 6.60 1.64 22.23
C GLU A 89 7.21 2.82 21.46
N HIS A 90 7.43 2.64 20.17
CA HIS A 90 7.94 3.68 19.29
C HIS A 90 6.87 4.00 18.25
N PRO A 91 5.94 4.93 18.56
CA PRO A 91 4.86 5.22 17.63
C PRO A 91 5.36 5.82 16.33
N LEU A 92 4.56 5.64 15.30
CA LEU A 92 4.86 6.22 13.99
C LEU A 92 4.93 7.74 14.11
N ARG A 93 5.97 8.35 13.54
CA ARG A 93 6.18 9.78 13.63
C ARG A 93 6.11 10.43 12.27
N MET A 94 5.75 11.72 12.26
CA MET A 94 5.63 12.45 11.01
C MET A 94 6.96 12.49 10.25
N ALA A 95 8.08 12.49 10.95
CA ALA A 95 9.37 12.50 10.27
C ALA A 95 9.57 11.28 9.40
N GLU A 96 8.93 10.17 9.75
CA GLU A 96 9.05 8.94 8.95
C GLU A 96 8.28 9.03 7.64
N MET A 97 7.36 9.98 7.54
CA MET A 97 6.53 10.08 6.35
C MET A 97 7.29 10.63 5.15
N ARG A 98 8.51 11.14 5.37
CA ARG A 98 9.33 11.59 4.24
C ARG A 98 9.59 10.46 3.25
N TYR A 99 9.60 9.23 3.74
CA TYR A 99 9.83 8.09 2.84
C TYR A 99 8.63 7.83 1.96
N VAL A 100 7.42 8.16 2.45
CA VAL A 100 6.23 8.11 1.61
C VAL A 100 6.33 9.16 0.50
N THR A 101 6.79 10.36 0.84
CA THR A 101 6.97 11.40 -0.15
C THR A 101 8.01 11.00 -1.19
N GLU A 102 9.10 10.37 -0.75
CA GLU A 102 10.12 9.91 -1.68
C GLU A 102 9.56 8.85 -2.63
N PHE A 103 8.78 7.94 -2.08
CA PHE A 103 8.16 6.91 -2.90
C PHE A 103 7.24 7.54 -3.94
N LEU A 104 6.43 8.48 -3.50
CA LEU A 104 5.50 9.18 -4.39
C LEU A 104 6.23 9.87 -5.53
N SER A 105 7.37 10.48 -5.24
CA SER A 105 8.10 11.23 -6.26
C SER A 105 8.67 10.33 -7.35
N GLY A 106 8.78 9.03 -7.08
CA GLY A 106 9.27 8.08 -8.06
C GLY A 106 8.18 7.45 -8.91
N LEU A 107 6.92 7.77 -8.65
CA LEU A 107 5.83 7.21 -9.43
C LEU A 107 5.69 7.96 -10.76
N PRO A 108 5.06 7.32 -11.77
CA PRO A 108 4.88 7.99 -13.06
C PRO A 108 4.11 9.29 -12.92
N GLU A 109 4.41 10.23 -13.78
CA GLU A 109 3.68 11.48 -13.83
C GLU A 109 2.21 11.18 -14.12
N GLY A 110 1.33 11.85 -13.40
CA GLY A 110 -0.10 11.63 -13.55
C GLY A 110 -0.65 10.45 -12.77
N CYS A 111 0.21 9.70 -12.08
CA CYS A 111 -0.27 8.60 -11.26
C CYS A 111 -1.04 9.14 -10.06
N GLU A 112 -2.24 8.61 -9.85
CA GLU A 112 -3.02 8.98 -8.68
C GLU A 112 -2.50 8.25 -7.47
N PHE A 113 -2.41 8.94 -6.35
CA PHE A 113 -1.84 8.35 -5.14
C PHE A 113 -2.70 8.69 -3.94
N THR A 114 -3.09 7.67 -3.21
CA THR A 114 -3.86 7.79 -1.97
C THR A 114 -3.17 6.94 -0.92
N TRP A 115 -3.08 7.45 0.31
CA TRP A 115 -2.49 6.66 1.38
C TRP A 115 -3.25 6.87 2.68
N GLY A 116 -3.11 5.92 3.59
CA GLY A 116 -3.74 6.02 4.88
C GLY A 116 -3.11 5.10 5.88
N LEU A 117 -3.63 5.15 7.10
CA LEU A 117 -3.13 4.38 8.23
C LEU A 117 -4.17 3.38 8.68
N ALA A 118 -3.70 2.23 9.13
CA ALA A 118 -4.55 1.23 9.76
C ALA A 118 -3.84 0.70 10.99
N ASP A 119 -4.60 0.10 11.89
CA ASP A 119 -4.10 -0.35 13.17
C ASP A 119 -4.04 -1.87 13.23
N ASP A 120 -2.95 -2.37 13.78
CA ASP A 120 -2.82 -3.80 14.09
C ASP A 120 -1.98 -3.89 15.37
N PRO A 121 -2.64 -4.10 16.51
CA PRO A 121 -1.91 -4.09 17.78
C PRO A 121 -0.89 -5.21 17.93
N THR A 122 -0.90 -6.19 17.05
CA THR A 122 0.07 -7.29 17.14
C THR A 122 1.42 -6.96 16.54
N LEU A 123 1.55 -5.81 15.86
CA LEU A 123 2.80 -5.48 15.17
C LEU A 123 3.92 -5.00 16.06
N GLY A 124 3.59 -4.52 17.27
CA GLY A 124 4.61 -3.94 18.12
C GLY A 124 5.20 -2.70 17.48
N ASN A 125 6.52 -2.65 17.36
CA ASN A 125 7.19 -1.51 16.76
C ASN A 125 7.40 -1.65 15.26
N GLU A 126 6.94 -2.74 14.68
CA GLU A 126 7.07 -2.93 13.23
C GLU A 126 5.94 -2.22 12.50
N VAL A 127 6.17 -1.99 11.22
CA VAL A 127 5.12 -1.49 10.33
C VAL A 127 4.97 -2.46 9.17
N ARG A 128 3.79 -2.46 8.60
CA ARG A 128 3.50 -3.22 7.39
C ARG A 128 3.00 -2.23 6.36
N VAL A 129 3.53 -2.30 5.14
CA VAL A 129 3.08 -1.46 4.06
C VAL A 129 2.37 -2.35 3.05
N MET A 130 1.16 -1.97 2.70
CA MET A 130 0.36 -2.70 1.72
C MET A 130 0.09 -1.77 0.56
N LEU A 131 0.46 -2.21 -0.64
CA LEU A 131 0.28 -1.42 -1.85
C LEU A 131 -0.74 -2.10 -2.74
N LEU A 132 -1.73 -1.34 -3.17
CA LEU A 132 -2.59 -1.74 -4.27
C LEU A 132 -2.22 -0.85 -5.45
N VAL A 133 -1.90 -1.48 -6.57
CA VAL A 133 -1.40 -0.76 -7.74
C VAL A 133 -2.29 -1.08 -8.93
N LYS A 134 -2.73 -0.04 -9.61
CA LYS A 134 -3.48 -0.19 -10.87
C LYS A 134 -2.56 0.19 -12.00
N ALA A 135 -2.46 -0.69 -12.98
CA ALA A 135 -1.59 -0.47 -14.14
C ALA A 135 -2.34 -0.87 -15.40
N PRO A 136 -1.93 -0.32 -16.56
CA PRO A 136 -2.52 -0.76 -17.82
C PRO A 136 -2.34 -2.25 -17.96
N GLY A 137 -3.43 -2.96 -18.18
CA GLY A 137 -3.39 -4.39 -18.18
C GLY A 137 -3.15 -4.98 -19.53
N GLY A 138 -2.47 -6.12 -19.53
CA GLY A 138 -2.43 -7.00 -20.68
C GLY A 138 -1.87 -6.42 -21.95
N GLN A 139 -1.32 -5.26 -21.93
CA GLN A 139 -0.78 -4.64 -23.13
C GLN A 139 0.60 -5.19 -23.40
N SER A 140 0.81 -5.56 -24.56
CA SER A 140 2.12 -6.08 -24.92
C SER A 140 2.71 -5.27 -26.05
#